data_349e6911f3e3c61bf2430d1863e4fddf
#
_entry.id   349e6911f3e3c61bf2430d1863e4fddf
#
_cell.length_a   1.000
_cell.length_b   1.000
_cell.length_c   1.000
_cell.angle_alpha   90.00
_cell.angle_beta   90.00
_cell.angle_gamma   90.00
#
_symmetry.space_group_name_H-M   'P 1'
#
loop_
_entity.id
_entity.type
_entity.pdbx_description
1 polymer ?
#
loop_
_entity_poly.entity_id
_entity_poly.type
_entity_poly.pdbx_seq_one_letter_code
_entity_poly.pdbx_strand_id
1 'polypeptide(L)'
;MQPKTKAITAAVTGSALGVAGLAWLAMPATAGEAPQLPSISAEELVQSVLSTKTPALDGTVKVDNNLGLPTTALPGGTSLSLDAAHVYNDGNGDSKLSIEQGQADTTVVHNGNTVWTYSSKDNTATKATVPADIARGETGDGQVSDPAAAATQLLAKIRESSTVNVEGTARVAGRAAYELVLTPKPTERTMLREVRVAVDSETRTPLRLAVMTYGTADPALQIAFSDIDFAAQPASEFQFTPPQGAKVTEKQAEVPQKPDTGDTKVVGEGWDSVVVGTVPADTLQPKNDGKGQSMDPRKLLSQFGKPVSGAFGSGYVISTKAGTALITDDGRFAAGAVPQQVLIDALGTK
;
A
#
# COMPACT_ATOMS: atom_id res chain seq x y z
N MET A 1 -5.56 71.00 8.58
CA MET A 1 -5.44 70.14 7.40
C MET A 1 -4.58 68.94 7.73
N GLN A 2 -5.11 67.82 7.63
CA GLN A 2 -4.56 66.46 7.55
C GLN A 2 -5.32 65.49 8.47
N PRO A 3 -6.40 64.85 7.99
CA PRO A 3 -6.84 63.64 8.63
C PRO A 3 -6.95 62.43 7.64
N LYS A 4 -6.21 62.43 6.52
CA LYS A 4 -6.37 61.35 5.52
C LYS A 4 -5.30 60.24 5.58
N THR A 5 -4.16 60.47 6.22
CA THR A 5 -3.04 59.52 6.26
C THR A 5 -3.14 58.47 7.40
N LYS A 6 -3.91 58.75 8.45
CA LYS A 6 -4.04 57.82 9.60
C LYS A 6 -5.07 56.69 9.37
N ALA A 7 -6.02 56.89 8.44
CA ALA A 7 -7.05 55.88 8.16
C ALA A 7 -6.55 54.73 7.26
N ILE A 8 -5.56 55.00 6.40
CA ILE A 8 -5.01 54.00 5.47
C ILE A 8 -4.05 53.04 6.19
N THR A 9 -3.32 53.52 7.19
CA THR A 9 -2.40 52.68 7.98
C THR A 9 -3.15 51.72 8.91
N ALA A 10 -4.31 52.10 9.41
CA ALA A 10 -5.12 51.22 10.27
C ALA A 10 -5.84 50.10 9.47
N ALA A 11 -6.18 50.37 8.20
CA ALA A 11 -6.83 49.35 7.34
C ALA A 11 -5.86 48.29 6.85
N VAL A 12 -4.58 48.65 6.60
CA VAL A 12 -3.55 47.69 6.14
C VAL A 12 -3.07 46.80 7.30
N THR A 13 -2.97 47.34 8.53
CA THR A 13 -2.61 46.54 9.71
C THR A 13 -3.74 45.59 10.15
N GLY A 14 -4.99 46.00 10.01
CA GLY A 14 -6.14 45.13 10.32
C GLY A 14 -6.32 43.95 9.37
N SER A 15 -6.04 44.15 8.08
CA SER A 15 -6.14 43.07 7.08
C SER A 15 -4.99 42.07 7.17
N ALA A 16 -3.76 42.53 7.53
CA ALA A 16 -2.63 41.59 7.72
C ALA A 16 -2.81 40.69 8.96
N LEU A 17 -3.38 41.20 10.04
CA LEU A 17 -3.71 40.40 11.23
C LEU A 17 -4.93 39.49 11.01
N GLY A 18 -5.87 39.91 10.18
CA GLY A 18 -7.05 39.07 9.83
C GLY A 18 -6.68 37.86 8.95
N VAL A 19 -5.77 38.04 8.00
CA VAL A 19 -5.31 36.94 7.14
C VAL A 19 -4.42 35.97 7.91
N ALA A 20 -3.55 36.44 8.79
CA ALA A 20 -2.76 35.57 9.66
C ALA A 20 -3.61 34.78 10.66
N GLY A 21 -4.68 35.39 11.19
CA GLY A 21 -5.65 34.74 12.09
C GLY A 21 -6.49 33.65 11.37
N LEU A 22 -6.90 33.90 10.12
CA LEU A 22 -7.67 32.91 9.33
C LEU A 22 -6.80 31.76 8.84
N ALA A 23 -5.51 31.99 8.55
CA ALA A 23 -4.58 30.91 8.21
C ALA A 23 -4.34 29.97 9.39
N TRP A 24 -4.36 30.48 10.62
CA TRP A 24 -4.21 29.66 11.83
C TRP A 24 -5.47 28.85 12.17
N LEU A 25 -6.66 29.35 11.83
CA LEU A 25 -7.94 28.64 11.98
C LEU A 25 -8.18 27.59 10.88
N ALA A 26 -7.48 27.69 9.75
CA ALA A 26 -7.57 26.74 8.65
C ALA A 26 -6.58 25.55 8.78
N MET A 27 -5.68 25.55 9.78
CA MET A 27 -4.87 24.38 10.07
C MET A 27 -5.78 23.30 10.68
N PRO A 28 -5.83 22.09 10.10
CA PRO A 28 -6.57 21.00 10.73
C PRO A 28 -6.02 20.79 12.15
N ALA A 29 -6.91 20.70 13.13
CA ALA A 29 -6.57 20.60 14.56
C ALA A 29 -5.70 19.40 14.97
N THR A 30 -5.31 18.54 14.00
CA THR A 30 -4.42 17.40 14.15
C THR A 30 -2.99 17.66 13.62
N ALA A 31 -2.72 18.79 12.98
CA ALA A 31 -1.37 19.20 12.58
C ALA A 31 -0.66 19.88 13.76
N GLY A 32 -0.32 19.10 14.79
CA GLY A 32 0.62 19.55 15.82
C GLY A 32 1.95 19.95 15.16
N GLU A 33 2.70 20.86 15.84
CA GLU A 33 4.03 21.26 15.39
C GLU A 33 4.87 20.03 15.02
N ALA A 34 5.55 20.08 13.85
CA ALA A 34 6.39 18.99 13.37
C ALA A 34 7.42 18.61 14.43
N PRO A 35 7.62 17.32 14.76
CA PRO A 35 8.57 16.93 15.78
C PRO A 35 9.98 17.41 15.45
N GLN A 36 10.66 17.95 16.44
CA GLN A 36 12.07 18.31 16.35
C GLN A 36 12.91 17.05 16.57
N LEU A 37 13.41 16.44 15.49
CA LEU A 37 14.24 15.25 15.55
C LEU A 37 15.66 15.57 15.04
N PRO A 38 16.71 14.89 15.56
CA PRO A 38 18.05 14.99 15.02
C PRO A 38 18.07 14.64 13.53
N SER A 39 18.93 15.27 12.75
CA SER A 39 19.11 14.91 11.34
C SER A 39 19.66 13.49 11.20
N ILE A 40 19.14 12.75 10.23
CA ILE A 40 19.59 11.39 9.90
C ILE A 40 19.68 11.28 8.38
N SER A 41 20.67 10.55 7.86
CA SER A 41 20.76 10.27 6.43
C SER A 41 19.79 9.17 6.02
N ALA A 42 19.48 9.09 4.73
CA ALA A 42 18.63 8.00 4.21
C ALA A 42 19.27 6.62 4.44
N GLU A 43 20.60 6.53 4.32
CA GLU A 43 21.37 5.32 4.58
C GLU A 43 21.24 4.87 6.04
N GLU A 44 21.48 5.76 6.98
CA GLU A 44 21.36 5.47 8.42
C GLU A 44 19.93 5.10 8.80
N LEU A 45 18.93 5.77 8.22
CA LEU A 45 17.52 5.46 8.48
C LEU A 45 17.17 4.06 7.97
N VAL A 46 17.49 3.74 6.71
CA VAL A 46 17.20 2.41 6.12
C VAL A 46 17.98 1.32 6.85
N GLN A 47 19.26 1.54 7.14
CA GLN A 47 20.06 0.60 7.94
C GLN A 47 19.43 0.33 9.31
N SER A 48 18.97 1.39 9.98
CA SER A 48 18.34 1.26 11.30
C SER A 48 17.04 0.44 11.23
N VAL A 49 16.23 0.60 10.20
CA VAL A 49 15.03 -0.20 9.96
C VAL A 49 15.38 -1.68 9.74
N LEU A 50 16.37 -1.96 8.91
CA LEU A 50 16.78 -3.34 8.58
C LEU A 50 17.47 -4.07 9.76
N SER A 51 18.10 -3.33 10.67
CA SER A 51 18.78 -3.89 11.83
C SER A 51 17.90 -4.03 13.06
N THR A 52 16.76 -3.34 13.10
CA THR A 52 15.88 -3.35 14.26
C THR A 52 14.89 -4.51 14.18
N LYS A 53 14.82 -5.30 15.23
CA LYS A 53 13.78 -6.32 15.37
C LYS A 53 12.42 -5.63 15.56
N THR A 54 11.41 -6.12 14.87
CA THR A 54 10.04 -5.62 15.07
C THR A 54 9.65 -5.75 16.54
N PRO A 55 9.29 -4.65 17.21
CA PRO A 55 8.89 -4.71 18.63
C PRO A 55 7.52 -5.36 18.80
N ALA A 56 7.21 -5.76 20.02
CA ALA A 56 5.85 -6.09 20.37
C ALA A 56 4.98 -4.85 20.23
N LEU A 57 3.82 -5.00 19.61
CA LEU A 57 2.89 -3.90 19.35
C LEU A 57 1.44 -4.39 19.26
N ASP A 58 0.52 -3.48 19.52
CA ASP A 58 -0.82 -3.49 18.98
C ASP A 58 -1.07 -2.19 18.23
N GLY A 59 -1.97 -2.21 17.25
CA GLY A 59 -2.29 -1.01 16.52
C GLY A 59 -3.41 -1.21 15.50
N THR A 60 -3.97 -0.09 15.09
CA THR A 60 -5.01 -0.03 14.06
C THR A 60 -4.43 0.62 12.81
N VAL A 61 -4.50 -0.09 11.70
CA VAL A 61 -4.10 0.38 10.38
C VAL A 61 -5.33 0.77 9.57
N LYS A 62 -5.28 1.91 8.90
CA LYS A 62 -6.26 2.37 7.92
C LYS A 62 -5.67 2.45 6.54
N VAL A 63 -6.52 2.20 5.54
CA VAL A 63 -6.16 2.32 4.12
C VAL A 63 -7.04 3.36 3.47
N ASP A 64 -6.44 4.49 3.10
CA ASP A 64 -7.09 5.53 2.32
C ASP A 64 -6.84 5.25 0.84
N ASN A 65 -7.88 4.80 0.14
CA ASN A 65 -7.80 4.46 -1.28
C ASN A 65 -8.50 5.53 -2.13
N ASN A 66 -7.71 6.38 -2.75
CA ASN A 66 -8.15 7.45 -3.64
C ASN A 66 -7.78 7.16 -5.11
N LEU A 67 -7.54 5.89 -5.48
CA LEU A 67 -7.14 5.49 -6.84
C LEU A 67 -8.19 5.84 -7.89
N GLY A 68 -9.46 5.99 -7.49
CA GLY A 68 -10.55 6.32 -8.42
C GLY A 68 -11.11 5.11 -9.16
N LEU A 69 -10.84 3.90 -8.67
CA LEU A 69 -11.52 2.69 -9.15
C LEU A 69 -12.93 2.62 -8.53
N PRO A 70 -13.95 2.27 -9.32
CA PRO A 70 -15.26 1.95 -8.76
C PRO A 70 -15.14 0.76 -7.80
N THR A 71 -15.79 0.84 -6.64
CA THR A 71 -15.77 -0.23 -5.63
C THR A 71 -16.30 -1.58 -6.13
N THR A 72 -17.03 -1.57 -7.26
CA THR A 72 -17.59 -2.75 -7.91
C THR A 72 -16.71 -3.33 -9.02
N ALA A 73 -15.57 -2.70 -9.35
CA ALA A 73 -14.74 -3.07 -10.51
C ALA A 73 -13.86 -4.32 -10.29
N LEU A 74 -13.76 -4.82 -9.07
CA LEU A 74 -12.93 -5.99 -8.78
C LEU A 74 -13.75 -7.28 -8.76
N PRO A 75 -13.24 -8.37 -9.39
CA PRO A 75 -13.84 -9.68 -9.30
C PRO A 75 -13.98 -10.11 -7.84
N GLY A 76 -15.18 -10.53 -7.43
CA GLY A 76 -15.47 -10.96 -6.06
C GLY A 76 -15.99 -9.88 -5.13
N GLY A 77 -16.22 -8.64 -5.63
CA GLY A 77 -16.77 -7.53 -4.83
C GLY A 77 -15.83 -7.08 -3.71
N THR A 78 -14.53 -7.35 -3.85
CA THR A 78 -13.51 -6.94 -2.89
C THR A 78 -13.32 -5.43 -2.99
N SER A 79 -13.85 -4.71 -2.03
CA SER A 79 -13.51 -3.29 -1.85
C SER A 79 -12.02 -3.18 -1.55
N LEU A 80 -11.29 -2.33 -2.28
CA LEU A 80 -9.91 -1.96 -1.95
C LEU A 80 -9.83 -1.01 -0.74
N SER A 81 -10.98 -0.63 -0.17
CA SER A 81 -11.03 0.09 1.08
C SER A 81 -11.14 -0.90 2.23
N LEU A 82 -10.19 -0.87 3.12
CA LEU A 82 -10.24 -1.49 4.44
C LEU A 82 -10.78 -0.45 5.40
N ASP A 83 -11.86 -0.78 6.12
CA ASP A 83 -12.40 0.11 7.14
C ASP A 83 -11.40 0.25 8.29
N ALA A 84 -10.88 -0.88 8.76
CA ALA A 84 -9.77 -0.95 9.70
C ALA A 84 -9.09 -2.33 9.65
N ALA A 85 -7.83 -2.38 10.00
CA ALA A 85 -7.11 -3.62 10.28
C ALA A 85 -6.42 -3.51 11.65
N HIS A 86 -6.76 -4.39 12.58
CA HIS A 86 -6.08 -4.49 13.87
C HIS A 86 -4.91 -5.44 13.76
N VAL A 87 -3.75 -4.99 14.16
CA VAL A 87 -2.48 -5.72 14.07
C VAL A 87 -1.91 -5.91 15.46
N TYR A 88 -1.59 -7.15 15.83
CA TYR A 88 -0.88 -7.50 17.05
C TYR A 88 0.39 -8.27 16.69
N ASN A 89 1.47 -7.97 17.37
CA ASN A 89 2.75 -8.66 17.21
C ASN A 89 3.40 -8.82 18.59
N ASP A 90 3.94 -9.99 18.90
CA ASP A 90 4.60 -10.26 20.18
C ASP A 90 6.10 -9.89 20.18
N GLY A 91 6.62 -9.46 19.02
CA GLY A 91 8.04 -9.19 18.82
C GLY A 91 8.91 -10.47 18.71
N ASN A 92 8.35 -11.68 18.71
CA ASN A 92 9.07 -12.94 18.66
C ASN A 92 8.63 -13.87 17.51
N GLY A 93 7.65 -13.42 16.71
CA GLY A 93 7.17 -14.15 15.54
C GLY A 93 5.67 -14.43 15.54
N ASP A 94 5.04 -14.40 16.71
CA ASP A 94 3.59 -14.55 16.78
C ASP A 94 2.89 -13.24 16.39
N SER A 95 1.82 -13.34 15.61
CA SER A 95 1.10 -12.18 15.11
C SER A 95 -0.38 -12.49 14.88
N LYS A 96 -1.20 -11.44 14.98
CA LYS A 96 -2.63 -11.49 14.66
C LYS A 96 -3.00 -10.29 13.83
N LEU A 97 -3.77 -10.52 12.78
CA LEU A 97 -4.36 -9.51 11.91
C LEU A 97 -5.86 -9.72 11.87
N SER A 98 -6.63 -8.72 12.25
CA SER A 98 -8.09 -8.72 12.12
C SER A 98 -8.51 -7.61 11.18
N ILE A 99 -9.12 -7.97 10.05
CA ILE A 99 -9.54 -7.05 8.99
C ILE A 99 -11.05 -6.90 9.05
N GLU A 100 -11.52 -5.67 9.22
CA GLU A 100 -12.93 -5.32 9.18
C GLU A 100 -13.31 -4.81 7.78
N GLN A 101 -14.33 -5.42 7.18
CA GLN A 101 -14.87 -5.02 5.88
C GLN A 101 -16.41 -5.01 5.93
N GLY A 102 -17.00 -3.88 6.23
CA GLY A 102 -18.43 -3.74 6.37
C GLY A 102 -18.98 -4.61 7.50
N GLN A 103 -19.70 -5.69 7.17
CA GLN A 103 -20.27 -6.65 8.15
C GLN A 103 -19.51 -7.98 8.20
N ALA A 104 -18.35 -8.06 7.59
CA ALA A 104 -17.54 -9.26 7.53
C ALA A 104 -16.14 -9.02 8.09
N ASP A 105 -15.66 -9.97 8.88
CA ASP A 105 -14.32 -9.92 9.47
C ASP A 105 -13.50 -11.07 8.94
N THR A 106 -12.23 -10.78 8.66
CA THR A 106 -11.22 -11.80 8.37
C THR A 106 -10.15 -11.72 9.44
N THR A 107 -9.93 -12.82 10.15
CA THR A 107 -8.87 -12.92 11.17
C THR A 107 -7.80 -13.89 10.71
N VAL A 108 -6.55 -13.46 10.77
CA VAL A 108 -5.37 -14.31 10.54
C VAL A 108 -4.56 -14.33 11.83
N VAL A 109 -4.26 -15.51 12.35
CA VAL A 109 -3.43 -15.68 13.55
C VAL A 109 -2.28 -16.60 13.23
N HIS A 110 -1.07 -16.12 13.42
CA HIS A 110 0.17 -16.90 13.37
C HIS A 110 0.65 -17.15 14.79
N ASN A 111 0.82 -18.41 15.15
CA ASN A 111 1.34 -18.84 16.44
C ASN A 111 2.28 -20.02 16.22
N GLY A 112 3.57 -19.78 16.42
CA GLY A 112 4.61 -20.78 16.18
C GLY A 112 4.58 -21.32 14.74
N ASN A 113 4.25 -22.59 14.58
CA ASN A 113 4.16 -23.24 13.27
C ASN A 113 2.73 -23.28 12.71
N THR A 114 1.77 -22.61 13.34
CA THR A 114 0.36 -22.70 12.97
C THR A 114 -0.13 -21.34 12.50
N VAL A 115 -0.79 -21.33 11.34
CA VAL A 115 -1.51 -20.16 10.83
C VAL A 115 -2.99 -20.50 10.74
N TRP A 116 -3.81 -19.75 11.45
CA TRP A 116 -5.25 -19.78 11.32
C TRP A 116 -5.73 -18.63 10.43
N THR A 117 -6.66 -18.92 9.53
CA THR A 117 -7.42 -17.92 8.79
C THR A 117 -8.89 -18.19 9.00
N TYR A 118 -9.63 -17.18 9.46
CA TYR A 118 -11.07 -17.26 9.69
C TYR A 118 -11.80 -16.18 8.90
N SER A 119 -12.91 -16.56 8.25
CA SER A 119 -13.84 -15.63 7.59
C SER A 119 -15.19 -15.71 8.31
N SER A 120 -15.63 -14.60 8.88
CA SER A 120 -16.94 -14.51 9.52
C SER A 120 -18.08 -14.58 8.50
N LYS A 121 -17.87 -14.08 7.29
CA LYS A 121 -18.83 -14.11 6.18
C LYS A 121 -19.32 -15.50 5.84
N ASP A 122 -18.38 -16.44 5.77
CA ASP A 122 -18.66 -17.81 5.36
C ASP A 122 -18.68 -18.79 6.55
N ASN A 123 -18.37 -18.28 7.75
CA ASN A 123 -18.15 -19.04 8.98
C ASN A 123 -17.19 -20.23 8.75
N THR A 124 -16.06 -19.93 8.09
CA THR A 124 -15.05 -20.94 7.73
C THR A 124 -13.72 -20.62 8.40
N ALA A 125 -13.06 -21.62 8.94
CA ALA A 125 -11.73 -21.54 9.51
C ALA A 125 -10.79 -22.50 8.78
N THR A 126 -9.62 -22.02 8.38
CA THR A 126 -8.56 -22.85 7.82
C THR A 126 -7.38 -22.84 8.78
N LYS A 127 -6.94 -24.02 9.19
CA LYS A 127 -5.69 -24.21 9.94
C LYS A 127 -4.63 -24.71 8.99
N ALA A 128 -3.55 -23.95 8.87
CA ALA A 128 -2.38 -24.36 8.10
C ALA A 128 -1.20 -24.61 9.02
N THR A 129 -0.50 -25.72 8.83
CA THR A 129 0.77 -25.98 9.53
C THR A 129 1.89 -25.56 8.59
N VAL A 130 2.68 -24.59 9.00
CA VAL A 130 3.83 -24.04 8.27
C VAL A 130 5.07 -24.82 8.69
N PRO A 131 5.95 -25.26 7.77
CA PRO A 131 7.25 -25.82 8.14
C PRO A 131 8.03 -24.90 9.04
N ALA A 132 8.76 -25.45 10.01
CA ALA A 132 9.42 -24.67 11.07
C ALA A 132 10.48 -23.69 10.55
N ASP A 133 11.11 -24.00 9.43
CA ASP A 133 12.06 -23.16 8.70
C ASP A 133 11.40 -21.93 8.08
N ILE A 134 10.19 -22.11 7.52
CA ILE A 134 9.38 -21.00 6.99
C ILE A 134 8.80 -20.16 8.13
N ALA A 135 8.30 -20.81 9.17
CA ALA A 135 7.71 -20.13 10.33
C ALA A 135 8.72 -19.22 11.07
N ARG A 136 10.00 -19.57 11.04
CA ARG A 136 11.08 -18.76 11.61
C ARG A 136 11.64 -17.71 10.64
N GLY A 137 11.12 -17.61 9.42
CA GLY A 137 11.66 -16.74 8.39
C GLY A 137 13.02 -17.20 7.84
N GLU A 138 13.40 -18.48 8.09
CA GLU A 138 14.69 -19.03 7.68
C GLU A 138 14.72 -19.49 6.21
N THR A 139 13.55 -19.54 5.55
CA THR A 139 13.44 -19.89 4.13
C THR A 139 13.49 -18.67 3.25
N GLY A 140 14.65 -18.35 2.84
CA GLY A 140 14.97 -17.30 1.88
C GLY A 140 15.66 -16.12 2.56
N ASP A 141 16.91 -15.95 2.31
CA ASP A 141 17.79 -14.76 2.44
C ASP A 141 17.39 -13.60 3.40
N GLY A 142 16.48 -13.87 4.36
CA GLY A 142 15.78 -12.85 5.14
C GLY A 142 16.47 -12.42 6.44
N GLN A 143 17.47 -13.14 6.90
CA GLN A 143 18.34 -12.59 7.94
C GLN A 143 19.48 -11.87 7.22
N VAL A 144 19.31 -10.57 7.08
CA VAL A 144 20.35 -9.68 6.56
C VAL A 144 21.54 -9.77 7.51
N SER A 145 22.48 -10.63 7.18
CA SER A 145 23.68 -10.87 8.00
C SER A 145 24.54 -9.61 8.15
N ASP A 146 24.39 -8.64 7.23
CA ASP A 146 24.96 -7.30 7.30
C ASP A 146 23.94 -6.25 6.90
N PRO A 147 23.17 -5.68 7.85
CA PRO A 147 22.18 -4.65 7.57
C PRO A 147 22.75 -3.40 6.89
N ALA A 148 24.01 -3.05 7.17
CA ALA A 148 24.65 -1.89 6.57
C ALA A 148 24.96 -2.13 5.08
N ALA A 149 25.50 -3.30 4.74
CA ALA A 149 25.73 -3.69 3.36
C ALA A 149 24.41 -3.81 2.59
N ALA A 150 23.38 -4.41 3.20
CA ALA A 150 22.07 -4.54 2.59
C ALA A 150 21.39 -3.18 2.36
N ALA A 151 21.44 -2.26 3.32
CA ALA A 151 20.92 -0.91 3.15
C ALA A 151 21.64 -0.18 1.99
N THR A 152 22.96 -0.30 1.94
CA THR A 152 23.77 0.30 0.86
C THR A 152 23.40 -0.26 -0.51
N GLN A 153 23.28 -1.59 -0.63
CA GLN A 153 22.90 -2.25 -1.89
C GLN A 153 21.46 -1.90 -2.30
N LEU A 154 20.53 -1.93 -1.38
CA LEU A 154 19.13 -1.56 -1.63
C LEU A 154 19.02 -0.12 -2.12
N LEU A 155 19.66 0.82 -1.42
CA LEU A 155 19.64 2.23 -1.81
C LEU A 155 20.38 2.47 -3.12
N ALA A 156 21.49 1.77 -3.39
CA ALA A 156 22.16 1.84 -4.68
C ALA A 156 21.23 1.43 -5.82
N LYS A 157 20.49 0.32 -5.65
CA LYS A 157 19.52 -0.14 -6.64
C LYS A 157 18.35 0.82 -6.82
N ILE A 158 17.78 1.33 -5.73
CA ILE A 158 16.68 2.30 -5.77
C ILE A 158 17.15 3.61 -6.45
N ARG A 159 18.37 4.04 -6.19
CA ARG A 159 18.96 5.28 -6.75
C ARG A 159 19.28 5.20 -8.24
N GLU A 160 19.20 4.05 -8.86
CA GLU A 160 19.27 3.94 -10.32
C GLU A 160 18.13 4.70 -10.99
N SER A 161 16.90 4.62 -10.42
CA SER A 161 15.68 5.24 -10.94
C SER A 161 15.10 6.34 -10.05
N SER A 162 15.65 6.57 -8.84
CA SER A 162 15.08 7.47 -7.83
C SER A 162 16.11 8.37 -7.19
N THR A 163 15.65 9.50 -6.64
CA THR A 163 16.32 10.17 -5.52
C THR A 163 15.70 9.70 -4.23
N VAL A 164 16.53 9.51 -3.18
CA VAL A 164 16.09 9.05 -1.85
C VAL A 164 16.65 9.98 -0.81
N ASN A 165 15.77 10.66 -0.08
CA ASN A 165 16.11 11.63 0.94
C ASN A 165 15.26 11.44 2.19
N VAL A 166 15.77 11.93 3.33
CA VAL A 166 14.92 12.17 4.51
C VAL A 166 14.48 13.62 4.44
N GLU A 167 13.18 13.87 4.26
CA GLU A 167 12.59 15.18 4.07
C GLU A 167 11.64 15.53 5.22
N GLY A 168 12.19 16.10 6.28
CA GLY A 168 11.42 16.55 7.42
C GLY A 168 11.00 15.43 8.36
N THR A 169 10.00 15.73 9.16
CA THR A 169 9.46 14.88 10.21
C THR A 169 7.93 14.91 10.16
N ALA A 170 7.31 13.85 10.64
CA ALA A 170 5.86 13.70 10.71
C ALA A 170 5.42 13.25 12.10
N ARG A 171 4.11 13.37 12.36
CA ARG A 171 3.45 12.70 13.49
C ARG A 171 2.43 11.71 12.95
N VAL A 172 2.60 10.44 13.28
CA VAL A 172 1.71 9.35 12.85
C VAL A 172 1.26 8.58 14.07
N ALA A 173 -0.03 8.42 14.27
CA ALA A 173 -0.61 7.78 15.46
C ALA A 173 -0.03 8.35 16.78
N GLY A 174 0.16 9.68 16.85
CA GLY A 174 0.77 10.34 18.01
C GLY A 174 2.30 10.25 18.11
N ARG A 175 2.95 9.41 17.31
CA ARG A 175 4.40 9.14 17.34
C ARG A 175 5.18 10.08 16.42
N ALA A 176 6.36 10.47 16.87
CA ALA A 176 7.30 11.25 16.04
C ALA A 176 8.01 10.32 15.02
N ALA A 177 8.07 10.73 13.77
CA ALA A 177 8.61 9.92 12.69
C ALA A 177 9.47 10.73 11.74
N TYR A 178 10.47 10.10 11.14
CA TYR A 178 11.21 10.61 9.99
C TYR A 178 10.46 10.31 8.69
N GLU A 179 10.45 11.24 7.75
CA GLU A 179 9.90 11.03 6.41
C GLU A 179 10.99 10.65 5.41
N LEU A 180 11.04 9.39 5.03
CA LEU A 180 11.83 8.91 3.88
C LEU A 180 11.02 9.14 2.60
N VAL A 181 11.59 9.88 1.66
CA VAL A 181 10.93 10.25 0.39
C VAL A 181 11.71 9.70 -0.78
N LEU A 182 11.01 8.95 -1.62
CA LEU A 182 11.52 8.39 -2.87
C LEU A 182 10.85 9.14 -4.02
N THR A 183 11.65 9.83 -4.85
CA THR A 183 11.15 10.60 -5.99
C THR A 183 11.71 10.01 -7.28
N PRO A 184 10.88 9.68 -8.28
CA PRO A 184 11.34 9.21 -9.59
C PRO A 184 12.29 10.21 -10.24
N LYS A 185 13.34 9.71 -10.92
CA LYS A 185 14.16 10.58 -11.76
C LYS A 185 13.36 11.13 -12.94
N PRO A 186 13.74 12.29 -13.51
CA PRO A 186 13.02 12.87 -14.65
C PRO A 186 12.97 11.99 -15.90
N THR A 187 13.81 10.97 -15.99
CA THR A 187 13.82 9.98 -17.07
C THR A 187 12.70 8.95 -16.95
N GLU A 188 12.13 8.79 -15.78
CA GLU A 188 11.07 7.81 -15.49
C GLU A 188 9.72 8.28 -16.03
N ARG A 189 9.11 7.47 -16.90
CA ARG A 189 7.79 7.74 -17.48
C ARG A 189 6.69 7.19 -16.60
N THR A 190 6.56 7.71 -15.37
CA THR A 190 5.60 7.24 -14.36
C THR A 190 4.52 8.28 -14.05
N MET A 191 3.39 7.82 -13.55
CA MET A 191 2.31 8.66 -13.00
C MET A 191 2.55 9.05 -11.55
N LEU A 192 3.51 8.40 -10.89
CA LEU A 192 3.83 8.64 -9.49
C LEU A 192 4.75 9.85 -9.35
N ARG A 193 4.42 10.75 -8.42
CA ARG A 193 5.25 11.89 -8.07
C ARG A 193 6.33 11.51 -7.06
N GLU A 194 5.95 10.76 -6.03
CA GLU A 194 6.82 10.29 -4.95
C GLU A 194 6.14 9.20 -4.12
N VAL A 195 6.92 8.43 -3.41
CA VAL A 195 6.48 7.57 -2.32
C VAL A 195 7.09 8.07 -1.03
N ARG A 196 6.26 8.23 0.01
CA ARG A 196 6.67 8.67 1.35
C ARG A 196 6.50 7.54 2.34
N VAL A 197 7.51 7.31 3.17
CA VAL A 197 7.47 6.35 4.26
C VAL A 197 7.80 7.08 5.55
N ALA A 198 6.84 7.12 6.49
CA ALA A 198 7.10 7.64 7.82
C ALA A 198 7.61 6.50 8.71
N VAL A 199 8.80 6.68 9.30
CA VAL A 199 9.49 5.72 10.15
C VAL A 199 9.57 6.26 11.56
N ASP A 200 9.07 5.51 12.53
CA ASP A 200 9.11 5.89 13.95
C ASP A 200 10.52 6.25 14.41
N SER A 201 10.66 7.36 15.12
CA SER A 201 11.96 7.87 15.52
C SER A 201 12.66 7.05 16.60
N GLU A 202 11.91 6.22 17.34
CA GLU A 202 12.44 5.43 18.45
C GLU A 202 12.57 3.95 18.07
N THR A 203 11.47 3.36 17.59
CA THR A 203 11.39 1.91 17.31
C THR A 203 11.80 1.54 15.90
N ARG A 204 11.99 2.51 15.01
CA ARG A 204 12.29 2.31 13.57
C ARG A 204 11.20 1.54 12.80
N THR A 205 10.03 1.42 13.38
CA THR A 205 8.87 0.79 12.73
C THR A 205 8.30 1.71 11.66
N PRO A 206 8.04 1.24 10.43
CA PRO A 206 7.28 2.00 9.44
C PRO A 206 5.84 2.22 9.90
N LEU A 207 5.43 3.48 10.03
CA LEU A 207 4.10 3.86 10.53
C LEU A 207 3.14 4.28 9.43
N ARG A 208 3.64 4.76 8.29
CA ARG A 208 2.84 5.21 7.15
C ARG A 208 3.58 4.97 5.85
N LEU A 209 2.86 4.53 4.83
CA LEU A 209 3.27 4.55 3.44
C LEU A 209 2.24 5.36 2.65
N ALA A 210 2.68 6.34 1.89
CA ALA A 210 1.83 7.17 1.05
C ALA A 210 2.37 7.22 -0.39
N VAL A 211 1.49 6.94 -1.35
CA VAL A 211 1.78 6.99 -2.79
C VAL A 211 1.18 8.28 -3.34
N MET A 212 2.04 9.19 -3.77
CA MET A 212 1.65 10.49 -4.29
C MET A 212 1.69 10.51 -5.80
N THR A 213 0.73 11.19 -6.41
CA THR A 213 0.63 11.32 -7.88
C THR A 213 0.63 12.78 -8.29
N TYR A 214 0.95 13.04 -9.55
CA TYR A 214 0.86 14.40 -10.09
C TYR A 214 -0.60 14.90 -10.10
N GLY A 215 -0.78 16.20 -9.87
CA GLY A 215 -2.07 16.87 -9.96
C GLY A 215 -2.94 16.81 -8.70
N THR A 216 -2.52 16.12 -7.63
CA THR A 216 -3.22 16.10 -6.35
C THR A 216 -2.27 16.35 -5.18
N ALA A 217 -2.78 16.98 -4.11
CA ALA A 217 -2.07 17.11 -2.84
C ALA A 217 -2.25 15.86 -1.98
N ASP A 218 -3.42 15.21 -2.09
CA ASP A 218 -3.75 14.02 -1.32
C ASP A 218 -3.10 12.77 -1.93
N PRO A 219 -2.69 11.79 -1.11
CA PRO A 219 -2.21 10.51 -1.57
C PRO A 219 -3.25 9.77 -2.45
N ALA A 220 -2.80 9.14 -3.53
CA ALA A 220 -3.63 8.23 -4.30
C ALA A 220 -3.91 6.93 -3.51
N LEU A 221 -2.95 6.51 -2.70
CA LEU A 221 -3.06 5.41 -1.75
C LEU A 221 -2.27 5.75 -0.50
N GLN A 222 -2.86 5.53 0.68
CA GLN A 222 -2.15 5.61 1.95
C GLN A 222 -2.49 4.42 2.82
N ILE A 223 -1.47 3.85 3.45
CA ILE A 223 -1.57 2.83 4.49
C ILE A 223 -0.89 3.41 5.71
N ALA A 224 -1.61 3.59 6.81
CA ALA A 224 -1.07 4.24 8.00
C ALA A 224 -1.66 3.67 9.28
N PHE A 225 -0.87 3.60 10.32
CA PHE A 225 -1.39 3.43 11.66
C PHE A 225 -2.21 4.66 12.04
N SER A 226 -3.45 4.46 12.47
CA SER A 226 -4.28 5.49 13.10
C SER A 226 -4.09 5.50 14.61
N ASP A 227 -3.68 4.36 15.17
CA ASP A 227 -3.32 4.13 16.56
C ASP A 227 -2.24 3.06 16.63
N ILE A 228 -1.28 3.17 17.56
CA ILE A 228 -0.24 2.18 17.80
C ILE A 228 0.31 2.30 19.22
N ASP A 229 0.46 1.17 19.90
CA ASP A 229 1.14 1.05 21.19
C ASP A 229 2.24 -0.03 21.10
N PHE A 230 3.42 0.31 21.59
CA PHE A 230 4.57 -0.60 21.65
C PHE A 230 4.66 -1.20 23.06
N ALA A 231 3.77 -2.13 23.32
CA ALA A 231 3.70 -2.85 24.60
C ALA A 231 3.72 -4.37 24.38
N ALA A 232 4.18 -5.09 25.40
CA ALA A 232 4.13 -6.55 25.38
C ALA A 232 2.68 -7.03 25.27
N GLN A 233 2.42 -7.94 24.32
CA GLN A 233 1.11 -8.51 24.09
C GLN A 233 0.92 -9.81 24.89
N PRO A 234 -0.26 -10.04 25.50
CA PRO A 234 -0.52 -11.31 26.19
C PRO A 234 -0.57 -12.47 25.19
N ALA A 235 0.01 -13.61 25.56
CA ALA A 235 0.04 -14.80 24.69
C ALA A 235 -1.34 -15.30 24.26
N SER A 236 -2.40 -14.94 24.99
CA SER A 236 -3.79 -15.26 24.62
C SER A 236 -4.24 -14.59 23.34
N GLU A 237 -3.67 -13.42 22.93
CA GLU A 237 -4.01 -12.74 21.69
C GLU A 237 -3.64 -13.57 20.45
N PHE A 238 -2.62 -14.42 20.57
CA PHE A 238 -2.12 -15.27 19.49
C PHE A 238 -2.72 -16.68 19.51
N GLN A 239 -3.69 -16.94 20.39
CA GLN A 239 -4.43 -18.19 20.44
C GLN A 239 -5.77 -18.03 19.71
N PHE A 240 -6.00 -18.89 18.72
CA PHE A 240 -7.26 -18.87 17.98
C PHE A 240 -8.04 -20.17 18.21
N THR A 241 -9.30 -19.99 18.60
CA THR A 241 -10.28 -21.10 18.67
C THR A 241 -11.41 -20.77 17.70
N PRO A 242 -11.70 -21.67 16.73
CA PRO A 242 -12.79 -21.44 15.81
C PRO A 242 -14.14 -21.25 16.54
N PRO A 243 -14.96 -20.26 16.14
CA PRO A 243 -16.28 -20.08 16.70
C PRO A 243 -17.17 -21.32 16.55
N GLN A 244 -18.16 -21.44 17.40
CA GLN A 244 -19.10 -22.56 17.36
C GLN A 244 -19.82 -22.61 15.99
N GLY A 245 -19.83 -23.79 15.36
CA GLY A 245 -20.43 -24.01 14.05
C GLY A 245 -19.56 -23.59 12.88
N ALA A 246 -18.33 -23.15 13.11
CA ALA A 246 -17.42 -22.88 12.02
C ALA A 246 -16.99 -24.17 11.30
N LYS A 247 -16.98 -24.12 9.97
CA LYS A 247 -16.45 -25.22 9.15
C LYS A 247 -14.91 -25.14 9.15
N VAL A 248 -14.28 -26.08 9.84
CA VAL A 248 -12.81 -26.14 9.93
C VAL A 248 -12.23 -27.00 8.83
N THR A 249 -11.18 -26.51 8.17
CA THR A 249 -10.38 -27.23 7.19
C THR A 249 -8.93 -27.21 7.64
N GLU A 250 -8.27 -28.35 7.69
CA GLU A 250 -6.83 -28.44 7.96
C GLU A 250 -6.08 -28.60 6.64
N LYS A 251 -5.00 -27.84 6.48
CA LYS A 251 -4.10 -27.89 5.32
C LYS A 251 -2.66 -27.95 5.83
N GLN A 252 -1.80 -28.68 5.14
CA GLN A 252 -0.38 -28.42 5.24
C GLN A 252 -0.10 -27.19 4.40
N ALA A 253 0.58 -26.19 4.97
CA ALA A 253 0.99 -25.04 4.18
C ALA A 253 2.02 -25.56 3.15
N GLU A 254 1.60 -25.64 1.92
CA GLU A 254 2.54 -25.73 0.82
C GLU A 254 3.29 -24.38 0.77
N VAL A 255 4.61 -24.44 0.55
CA VAL A 255 5.36 -23.21 0.20
C VAL A 255 4.55 -22.53 -0.89
N PRO A 256 4.22 -21.23 -0.74
CA PRO A 256 3.46 -20.54 -1.76
C PRO A 256 4.21 -20.71 -3.08
N GLN A 257 3.75 -21.65 -3.90
CA GLN A 257 4.22 -21.69 -5.28
C GLN A 257 3.84 -20.33 -5.84
N LYS A 258 4.81 -19.64 -6.46
CA LYS A 258 4.49 -18.43 -7.20
C LYS A 258 3.21 -18.74 -7.97
N PRO A 259 2.14 -17.91 -7.81
CA PRO A 259 0.94 -18.12 -8.59
C PRO A 259 1.41 -18.35 -10.02
N ASP A 260 0.90 -19.40 -10.66
CA ASP A 260 1.15 -19.59 -12.08
C ASP A 260 0.51 -18.37 -12.79
N THR A 261 1.29 -17.32 -12.88
CA THR A 261 0.89 -16.06 -13.50
C THR A 261 0.91 -16.17 -15.02
N GLY A 262 1.02 -17.41 -15.55
CA GLY A 262 1.21 -17.64 -16.96
C GLY A 262 2.50 -17.01 -17.47
N ASP A 263 2.58 -16.69 -18.75
CA ASP A 263 3.74 -16.03 -19.38
C ASP A 263 3.81 -14.53 -19.00
N THR A 264 3.82 -14.19 -17.69
CA THR A 264 4.00 -12.81 -17.27
C THR A 264 5.49 -12.46 -17.22
N LYS A 265 5.84 -11.29 -17.74
CA LYS A 265 7.18 -10.72 -17.68
C LYS A 265 7.12 -9.25 -17.28
N VAL A 266 8.18 -8.75 -16.69
CA VAL A 266 8.36 -7.32 -16.45
C VAL A 266 9.18 -6.75 -17.60
N VAL A 267 8.68 -5.66 -18.19
CA VAL A 267 9.35 -4.88 -19.24
C VAL A 267 9.70 -3.52 -18.65
N GLY A 268 10.93 -3.07 -18.87
CA GLY A 268 11.46 -1.86 -18.25
C GLY A 268 12.02 -2.10 -16.85
N GLU A 269 12.58 -1.06 -16.27
CA GLU A 269 13.16 -1.06 -14.93
C GLU A 269 12.71 0.20 -14.19
N GLY A 270 12.79 0.20 -12.85
CA GLY A 270 12.42 1.37 -12.05
C GLY A 270 10.92 1.66 -12.01
N TRP A 271 10.57 2.94 -12.07
CA TRP A 271 9.19 3.42 -11.90
C TRP A 271 8.33 3.28 -13.17
N ASP A 272 8.94 3.10 -14.32
CA ASP A 272 8.24 2.90 -15.59
C ASP A 272 8.12 1.42 -16.00
N SER A 273 8.39 0.52 -15.06
CA SER A 273 8.20 -0.92 -15.25
C SER A 273 6.75 -1.27 -15.55
N VAL A 274 6.57 -2.17 -16.51
CA VAL A 274 5.27 -2.69 -16.96
C VAL A 274 5.25 -4.20 -16.81
N VAL A 275 4.26 -4.72 -16.13
CA VAL A 275 3.96 -6.16 -16.12
C VAL A 275 3.15 -6.47 -17.38
N VAL A 276 3.65 -7.33 -18.23
CA VAL A 276 2.97 -7.81 -19.42
C VAL A 276 2.74 -9.32 -19.34
N GLY A 277 1.64 -9.79 -19.91
CA GLY A 277 1.33 -11.21 -19.90
C GLY A 277 0.08 -11.53 -20.71
N THR A 278 -0.41 -12.75 -20.53
CA THR A 278 -1.63 -13.24 -21.15
C THR A 278 -2.61 -13.72 -20.09
N VAL A 279 -3.82 -13.23 -20.14
CA VAL A 279 -4.92 -13.70 -19.30
C VAL A 279 -5.40 -15.04 -19.87
N PRO A 280 -5.50 -16.12 -19.07
CA PRO A 280 -6.05 -17.39 -19.55
C PRO A 280 -7.43 -17.17 -20.20
N ALA A 281 -7.67 -17.81 -21.34
CA ALA A 281 -8.88 -17.60 -22.15
C ALA A 281 -10.19 -17.89 -21.38
N ASP A 282 -10.15 -18.78 -20.41
CA ASP A 282 -11.28 -19.11 -19.53
C ASP A 282 -11.61 -18.00 -18.52
N THR A 283 -10.64 -17.13 -18.21
CA THR A 283 -10.82 -15.99 -17.29
C THR A 283 -11.67 -14.88 -17.92
N LEU A 284 -11.62 -14.74 -19.23
CA LEU A 284 -12.40 -13.74 -20.00
C LEU A 284 -13.75 -14.29 -20.46
N GLN A 285 -14.09 -15.56 -20.12
CA GLN A 285 -15.38 -16.14 -20.43
C GLN A 285 -16.41 -15.84 -19.34
N PRO A 286 -17.69 -15.70 -19.68
CA PRO A 286 -18.74 -15.54 -18.69
C PRO A 286 -18.76 -16.73 -17.72
N LYS A 287 -18.61 -16.47 -16.42
CA LYS A 287 -18.72 -17.50 -15.38
C LYS A 287 -20.10 -17.41 -14.73
N ASN A 288 -20.82 -18.54 -14.71
CA ASN A 288 -22.04 -18.68 -13.92
C ASN A 288 -21.66 -19.05 -12.47
N ASP A 289 -22.01 -18.20 -11.53
CA ASP A 289 -21.76 -18.41 -10.09
C ASP A 289 -22.73 -19.41 -9.42
N GLY A 290 -23.55 -20.10 -10.20
CA GLY A 290 -24.58 -21.03 -9.69
C GLY A 290 -25.76 -20.36 -8.99
N LYS A 291 -25.75 -19.03 -8.83
CA LYS A 291 -26.82 -18.23 -8.22
C LYS A 291 -27.58 -17.37 -9.24
N GLY A 292 -27.40 -17.64 -10.54
CA GLY A 292 -28.16 -17.01 -11.62
C GLY A 292 -27.65 -15.64 -12.08
N GLN A 293 -26.54 -15.14 -11.55
CA GLN A 293 -25.85 -13.96 -12.07
C GLN A 293 -24.64 -14.38 -12.90
N SER A 294 -24.74 -14.21 -14.21
CA SER A 294 -23.62 -14.39 -15.13
C SER A 294 -22.75 -13.13 -15.08
N MET A 295 -21.58 -13.23 -14.47
CA MET A 295 -20.59 -12.17 -14.56
C MET A 295 -19.80 -12.35 -15.85
N ASP A 296 -19.97 -11.40 -16.80
CA ASP A 296 -19.20 -11.34 -18.04
C ASP A 296 -18.05 -10.37 -17.86
N PRO A 297 -16.79 -10.85 -17.75
CA PRO A 297 -15.63 -9.97 -17.56
C PRO A 297 -15.46 -8.93 -18.69
N ARG A 298 -15.86 -9.27 -19.91
CA ARG A 298 -15.79 -8.35 -21.06
C ARG A 298 -16.76 -7.18 -20.93
N LYS A 299 -17.94 -7.42 -20.35
CA LYS A 299 -18.89 -6.34 -20.03
C LYS A 299 -18.33 -5.40 -18.98
N LEU A 300 -17.66 -5.94 -17.94
CA LEU A 300 -16.98 -5.10 -16.95
C LEU A 300 -15.87 -4.26 -17.60
N LEU A 301 -15.03 -4.87 -18.45
CA LEU A 301 -14.00 -4.15 -19.19
C LEU A 301 -14.61 -3.03 -20.07
N SER A 302 -15.71 -3.28 -20.76
CA SER A 302 -16.37 -2.26 -21.57
C SER A 302 -17.07 -1.17 -20.75
N GLN A 303 -17.47 -1.46 -19.54
CA GLN A 303 -18.12 -0.51 -18.63
C GLN A 303 -17.13 0.44 -17.97
N PHE A 304 -15.95 -0.05 -17.58
CA PHE A 304 -14.95 0.71 -16.81
C PHE A 304 -13.74 1.14 -17.64
N GLY A 305 -13.49 0.45 -18.76
CA GLY A 305 -12.38 0.72 -19.65
C GLY A 305 -12.75 1.63 -20.81
N LYS A 306 -11.80 2.41 -21.28
CA LYS A 306 -11.90 3.14 -22.54
C LYS A 306 -11.43 2.24 -23.69
N PRO A 307 -12.19 2.09 -24.78
CA PRO A 307 -11.76 1.32 -25.93
C PRO A 307 -10.55 1.98 -26.59
N VAL A 308 -9.57 1.17 -26.97
CA VAL A 308 -8.34 1.61 -27.66
C VAL A 308 -7.98 0.61 -28.75
N SER A 309 -7.33 1.10 -29.80
CA SER A 309 -6.82 0.26 -30.89
C SER A 309 -5.48 0.80 -31.39
N GLY A 310 -4.66 -0.08 -31.93
CA GLY A 310 -3.33 0.25 -32.44
C GLY A 310 -2.63 -0.96 -33.05
N ALA A 311 -1.32 -0.89 -33.22
CA ALA A 311 -0.50 -2.00 -33.74
C ALA A 311 -0.57 -3.26 -32.85
N PHE A 312 -0.91 -3.10 -31.56
CA PHE A 312 -1.14 -4.18 -30.60
C PHE A 312 -2.51 -4.87 -30.77
N GLY A 313 -3.39 -4.38 -31.64
CA GLY A 313 -4.77 -4.83 -31.82
C GLY A 313 -5.78 -3.88 -31.17
N SER A 314 -6.91 -4.42 -30.70
CA SER A 314 -7.95 -3.68 -29.98
C SER A 314 -8.06 -4.18 -28.55
N GLY A 315 -8.60 -3.34 -27.66
CA GLY A 315 -8.77 -3.68 -26.25
C GLY A 315 -9.31 -2.51 -25.43
N TYR A 316 -9.15 -2.59 -24.11
CA TYR A 316 -9.65 -1.61 -23.15
C TYR A 316 -8.54 -1.15 -22.23
N VAL A 317 -8.48 0.15 -21.97
CA VAL A 317 -7.61 0.76 -20.96
C VAL A 317 -8.42 1.17 -19.75
N ILE A 318 -8.01 0.68 -18.58
CA ILE A 318 -8.50 1.12 -17.27
C ILE A 318 -7.43 2.03 -16.68
N SER A 319 -7.82 3.25 -16.32
CA SER A 319 -6.93 4.24 -15.75
C SER A 319 -7.34 4.57 -14.32
N THR A 320 -6.36 4.62 -13.43
CA THR A 320 -6.48 5.10 -12.06
C THR A 320 -5.62 6.34 -11.88
N LYS A 321 -5.62 6.95 -10.70
CA LYS A 321 -4.71 8.05 -10.40
C LYS A 321 -3.23 7.60 -10.36
N ALA A 322 -2.96 6.36 -9.97
CA ALA A 322 -1.60 5.86 -9.74
C ALA A 322 -1.09 4.87 -10.80
N GLY A 323 -1.91 4.52 -11.79
CA GLY A 323 -1.48 3.57 -12.81
C GLY A 323 -2.54 3.27 -13.84
N THR A 324 -2.13 2.55 -14.88
CA THR A 324 -3.00 2.13 -15.98
C THR A 324 -2.87 0.63 -16.22
N ALA A 325 -3.93 0.03 -16.77
CA ALA A 325 -3.94 -1.34 -17.25
C ALA A 325 -4.58 -1.37 -18.64
N LEU A 326 -3.96 -2.10 -19.57
CA LEU A 326 -4.47 -2.35 -20.92
C LEU A 326 -4.71 -3.85 -21.07
N ILE A 327 -5.91 -4.23 -21.46
CA ILE A 327 -6.27 -5.64 -21.75
C ILE A 327 -6.77 -5.67 -23.19
N THR A 328 -6.13 -6.49 -24.01
CA THR A 328 -6.47 -6.64 -25.42
C THR A 328 -7.55 -7.70 -25.64
N ASP A 329 -8.26 -7.65 -26.76
CA ASP A 329 -9.34 -8.60 -27.10
C ASP A 329 -8.81 -10.04 -27.24
N ASP A 330 -7.51 -10.21 -27.59
CA ASP A 330 -6.83 -11.50 -27.69
C ASP A 330 -6.28 -12.02 -26.33
N GLY A 331 -6.55 -11.29 -25.25
CA GLY A 331 -6.20 -11.70 -23.86
C GLY A 331 -4.82 -11.28 -23.38
N ARG A 332 -4.02 -10.57 -24.19
CA ARG A 332 -2.76 -9.98 -23.66
C ARG A 332 -3.09 -8.82 -22.74
N PHE A 333 -2.25 -8.60 -21.75
CA PHE A 333 -2.39 -7.45 -20.87
C PHE A 333 -1.04 -6.78 -20.58
N ALA A 334 -1.12 -5.50 -20.24
CA ALA A 334 -0.03 -4.71 -19.70
C ALA A 334 -0.55 -3.85 -18.55
N ALA A 335 0.18 -3.75 -17.45
CA ALA A 335 -0.20 -2.92 -16.31
C ALA A 335 1.03 -2.32 -15.63
N GLY A 336 0.90 -1.08 -15.13
CA GLY A 336 1.98 -0.39 -14.44
C GLY A 336 1.56 0.97 -13.89
N ALA A 337 2.44 1.57 -13.10
CA ALA A 337 2.27 2.93 -12.59
C ALA A 337 2.64 4.00 -13.66
N VAL A 338 2.21 3.77 -14.88
CA VAL A 338 2.68 4.48 -16.09
C VAL A 338 1.51 5.03 -16.92
N PRO A 339 1.73 6.04 -17.75
CA PRO A 339 0.75 6.47 -18.76
C PRO A 339 0.47 5.37 -19.78
N GLN A 340 -0.72 5.42 -20.39
CA GLN A 340 -1.18 4.47 -21.42
C GLN A 340 -0.15 4.19 -22.53
N GLN A 341 0.59 5.21 -22.98
CA GLN A 341 1.54 5.05 -24.09
C GLN A 341 2.66 4.05 -23.74
N VAL A 342 3.12 4.04 -22.49
CA VAL A 342 4.16 3.10 -22.03
C VAL A 342 3.66 1.66 -22.08
N LEU A 343 2.37 1.42 -21.75
CA LEU A 343 1.75 0.09 -21.89
C LEU A 343 1.69 -0.37 -23.35
N ILE A 344 1.32 0.56 -24.26
CA ILE A 344 1.27 0.28 -25.70
C ILE A 344 2.66 -0.09 -26.21
N ASP A 345 3.67 0.68 -25.84
CA ASP A 345 5.06 0.42 -26.21
C ASP A 345 5.51 -0.97 -25.72
N ALA A 346 5.17 -1.33 -24.47
CA ALA A 346 5.53 -2.61 -23.87
C ALA A 346 4.84 -3.81 -24.54
N LEU A 347 3.57 -3.68 -24.99
CA LEU A 347 2.86 -4.71 -25.73
C LEU A 347 3.32 -4.84 -27.18
N GLY A 348 3.81 -3.76 -27.78
CA GLY A 348 4.37 -3.75 -29.14
C GLY A 348 5.78 -4.34 -29.24
N THR A 349 6.49 -4.48 -28.15
CA THR A 349 7.81 -5.11 -28.10
C THR A 349 7.64 -6.64 -28.18
N LYS A 350 7.96 -7.22 -29.36
CA LYS A 350 7.97 -8.70 -29.57
C LYS A 350 9.27 -9.28 -29.08
#